data_45adce2d3b7cb8cfb39d66f8a6d4c036
#
_entry.id   45adce2d3b7cb8cfb39d66f8a6d4c036
#
_cell.length_a   1.000
_cell.length_b   1.000
_cell.length_c   1.000
_cell.angle_alpha   90.00
_cell.angle_beta   90.00
_cell.angle_gamma   90.00
#
_symmetry.space_group_name_H-M   'P 1'
#
loop_
_entity.id
_entity.type
_entity.pdbx_description
1 polymer ?
#
loop_
_entity_poly.entity_id
_entity_poly.type
_entity_poly.pdbx_seq_one_letter_code
_entity_poly.pdbx_strand_id
1 'polypeptide(L)'
;MKPRTTAALAGATIALAAITAAAPTAHASTHTYSNQRGDVRCEIYNTPQGHTTLCVSDKARKAHPECNPPQALIPAVKVEDNWVGTLCWNQGFTQPPQKLSPMSVRSGGGATVFAAPGGDLFVLDTIKMALIQVGSATKVLFPGF
;
A
#
# COMPACT_ATOMS: atom_id res chain seq x y z
N MET A 1 48.97 21.28 69.77
CA MET A 1 48.83 21.36 68.31
C MET A 1 47.74 20.37 67.86
N LYS A 2 46.63 20.86 67.36
CA LYS A 2 45.55 20.03 66.86
C LYS A 2 45.61 20.02 65.30
N PRO A 3 45.58 18.90 64.64
CA PRO A 3 45.46 18.87 63.21
C PRO A 3 44.00 19.14 62.80
N ARG A 4 43.80 20.04 61.86
CA ARG A 4 42.51 20.32 61.19
C ARG A 4 42.28 19.29 60.11
N THR A 5 41.22 18.51 60.26
CA THR A 5 40.70 17.61 59.22
C THR A 5 39.82 18.42 58.28
N THR A 6 40.25 18.56 57.06
CA THR A 6 39.44 19.10 55.95
C THR A 6 38.62 17.98 55.37
N ALA A 7 37.27 18.06 55.49
CA ALA A 7 36.34 17.15 54.84
C ALA A 7 36.17 17.59 53.39
N ALA A 8 36.54 16.74 52.45
CA ALA A 8 36.24 16.95 51.03
C ALA A 8 34.82 16.48 50.75
N LEU A 9 33.96 17.40 50.33
CA LEU A 9 32.64 17.10 49.81
C LEU A 9 32.81 16.58 48.34
N ALA A 10 32.57 15.29 48.16
CA ALA A 10 32.45 14.69 46.83
C ALA A 10 31.04 15.04 46.29
N GLY A 11 30.99 15.95 45.32
CA GLY A 11 29.79 16.23 44.56
C GLY A 11 29.49 15.13 43.58
N ALA A 12 28.42 14.38 43.79
CA ALA A 12 27.91 13.42 42.83
C ALA A 12 27.16 14.17 41.72
N THR A 13 27.78 14.29 40.56
CA THR A 13 27.10 14.77 39.34
C THR A 13 26.23 13.64 38.78
N ILE A 14 24.92 13.77 38.93
CA ILE A 14 23.96 12.88 38.26
C ILE A 14 23.87 13.31 36.79
N ALA A 15 24.49 12.55 35.91
CA ALA A 15 24.33 12.70 34.47
C ALA A 15 22.92 12.21 34.09
N LEU A 16 21.99 13.12 33.80
CA LEU A 16 20.74 12.78 33.17
C LEU A 16 21.06 12.36 31.73
N ALA A 17 21.08 11.06 31.46
CA ALA A 17 21.07 10.54 30.11
C ALA A 17 19.68 10.82 29.50
N ALA A 18 19.59 11.82 28.63
CA ALA A 18 18.42 12.06 27.81
C ALA A 18 18.26 10.88 26.83
N ILE A 19 17.33 9.99 27.12
CA ILE A 19 16.94 8.92 26.18
C ILE A 19 16.11 9.63 25.10
N THR A 20 16.73 10.04 24.01
CA THR A 20 16.02 10.45 22.80
C THR A 20 15.45 9.18 22.19
N ALA A 21 14.20 8.88 22.50
CA ALA A 21 13.43 7.90 21.76
C ALA A 21 13.31 8.41 20.32
N ALA A 22 14.02 7.80 19.37
CA ALA A 22 13.82 8.06 17.96
C ALA A 22 12.39 7.66 17.62
N ALA A 23 11.56 8.63 17.20
CA ALA A 23 10.23 8.34 16.70
C ALA A 23 10.37 7.37 15.50
N PRO A 24 9.56 6.29 15.43
CA PRO A 24 9.60 5.39 14.29
C PRO A 24 9.31 6.20 13.03
N THR A 25 10.29 6.28 12.12
CA THR A 25 10.10 6.89 10.82
C THR A 25 9.11 6.02 10.06
N ALA A 26 7.95 6.59 9.67
CA ALA A 26 7.01 5.93 8.79
C ALA A 26 7.70 5.70 7.43
N HIS A 27 8.06 4.46 7.15
CA HIS A 27 8.68 4.10 5.89
C HIS A 27 7.61 3.98 4.81
N ALA A 28 7.86 4.56 3.63
CA ALA A 28 7.08 4.30 2.44
C ALA A 28 7.13 2.80 2.11
N SER A 29 5.98 2.19 1.86
CA SER A 29 5.88 0.80 1.43
C SER A 29 5.15 0.71 0.09
N THR A 30 5.67 -0.15 -0.79
CA THR A 30 5.05 -0.48 -2.07
C THR A 30 4.93 -1.98 -2.19
N HIS A 31 3.72 -2.45 -2.45
CA HIS A 31 3.42 -3.87 -2.65
C HIS A 31 2.74 -4.03 -4.01
N THR A 32 3.26 -4.91 -4.84
CA THR A 32 2.73 -5.17 -6.17
C THR A 32 2.36 -6.63 -6.31
N TYR A 33 1.11 -6.89 -6.67
CA TYR A 33 0.55 -8.23 -6.82
C TYR A 33 -0.03 -8.43 -8.22
N SER A 34 -0.03 -9.65 -8.70
CA SER A 34 -0.76 -10.02 -9.91
C SER A 34 -1.47 -11.36 -9.74
N ASN A 35 -2.46 -11.61 -10.59
CA ASN A 35 -2.97 -12.96 -10.75
C ASN A 35 -1.91 -13.87 -11.37
N GLN A 36 -2.19 -15.17 -11.45
CA GLN A 36 -1.25 -16.17 -11.97
C GLN A 36 -0.80 -15.88 -13.42
N ARG A 37 -1.68 -15.31 -14.24
CA ARG A 37 -1.39 -14.96 -15.66
C ARG A 37 -0.65 -13.64 -15.81
N GLY A 38 -0.74 -12.75 -14.83
CA GLY A 38 -0.14 -11.42 -14.89
C GLY A 38 -0.96 -10.39 -15.67
N ASP A 39 -2.18 -10.73 -16.11
CA ASP A 39 -3.06 -9.85 -16.86
C ASP A 39 -3.93 -8.96 -15.95
N VAL A 40 -3.98 -9.25 -14.67
CA VAL A 40 -4.57 -8.42 -13.61
C VAL A 40 -3.51 -8.12 -12.58
N ARG A 41 -3.29 -6.84 -12.28
CA ARG A 41 -2.19 -6.39 -11.41
C ARG A 41 -2.66 -5.27 -10.50
N CYS A 42 -2.16 -5.26 -9.27
CA CYS A 42 -2.42 -4.21 -8.28
C CYS A 42 -1.12 -3.71 -7.69
N GLU A 43 -1.00 -2.42 -7.52
CA GLU A 43 0.09 -1.77 -6.79
C GLU A 43 -0.48 -0.94 -5.65
N ILE A 44 0.05 -1.16 -4.46
CA ILE A 44 -0.41 -0.55 -3.22
C ILE A 44 0.73 0.28 -2.66
N TYR A 45 0.52 1.59 -2.62
CA TYR A 45 1.45 2.55 -2.03
C TYR A 45 0.93 3.02 -0.68
N ASN A 46 1.77 2.98 0.30
CA ASN A 46 1.51 3.64 1.58
C ASN A 46 2.72 4.51 1.93
N THR A 47 2.53 5.80 1.90
CA THR A 47 3.56 6.79 2.14
C THR A 47 3.11 7.78 3.20
N PRO A 48 4.02 8.54 3.85
CA PRO A 48 3.62 9.59 4.77
C PRO A 48 2.74 10.68 4.16
N GLN A 49 2.75 10.83 2.83
CA GLN A 49 1.97 11.80 2.09
C GLN A 49 0.58 11.30 1.67
N GLY A 50 0.34 10.00 1.77
CA GLY A 50 -0.95 9.44 1.40
C GLY A 50 -0.90 7.95 1.04
N HIS A 51 -2.08 7.41 0.84
CA HIS A 51 -2.31 6.03 0.47
C HIS A 51 -2.94 5.94 -0.91
N THR A 52 -2.50 4.96 -1.71
CA THR A 52 -3.07 4.67 -3.01
C THR A 52 -3.06 3.17 -3.28
N THR A 53 -4.21 2.64 -3.66
CA THR A 53 -4.35 1.31 -4.26
C THR A 53 -4.76 1.48 -5.71
N LEU A 54 -3.92 1.03 -6.64
CA LEU A 54 -4.17 1.07 -8.08
C LEU A 54 -4.16 -0.34 -8.65
N CYS A 55 -5.25 -0.73 -9.27
CA CYS A 55 -5.36 -2.02 -9.95
C CYS A 55 -5.71 -1.84 -11.41
N VAL A 56 -5.07 -2.61 -12.29
CA VAL A 56 -5.29 -2.59 -13.73
C VAL A 56 -5.60 -3.99 -14.25
N SER A 57 -6.37 -4.08 -15.32
CA SER A 57 -6.73 -5.36 -15.94
C SER A 57 -6.70 -5.29 -17.46
N ASP A 58 -5.75 -5.99 -18.06
CA ASP A 58 -5.76 -6.25 -19.50
C ASP A 58 -6.94 -7.13 -19.91
N LYS A 59 -7.39 -7.98 -19.01
CA LYS A 59 -8.56 -8.85 -19.19
C LYS A 59 -9.87 -8.06 -19.33
N ALA A 60 -9.95 -6.88 -18.73
CA ALA A 60 -11.14 -6.03 -18.76
C ALA A 60 -11.30 -5.19 -20.03
N ARG A 61 -10.36 -5.23 -20.98
CA ARG A 61 -10.39 -4.37 -22.19
C ARG A 61 -11.69 -4.47 -22.99
N LYS A 62 -12.28 -5.66 -23.06
CA LYS A 62 -13.57 -5.85 -23.75
C LYS A 62 -14.76 -5.24 -23.02
N ALA A 63 -14.72 -5.24 -21.69
CA ALA A 63 -15.77 -4.67 -20.87
C ALA A 63 -15.69 -3.14 -20.76
N HIS A 64 -14.54 -2.56 -21.10
CA HIS A 64 -14.25 -1.13 -21.00
C HIS A 64 -13.68 -0.61 -22.33
N PRO A 65 -14.51 -0.57 -23.41
CA PRO A 65 -14.05 -0.12 -24.72
C PRO A 65 -13.60 1.34 -24.73
N GLU A 66 -14.05 2.15 -23.77
CA GLU A 66 -13.65 3.55 -23.59
C GLU A 66 -12.15 3.71 -23.30
N CYS A 67 -11.49 2.68 -22.81
CA CYS A 67 -10.03 2.70 -22.55
C CYS A 67 -9.18 2.32 -23.77
N ASN A 68 -9.78 1.80 -24.85
CA ASN A 68 -9.02 1.13 -25.89
C ASN A 68 -8.58 2.03 -27.06
N PRO A 69 -9.36 2.93 -27.65
CA PRO A 69 -8.90 3.79 -28.74
C PRO A 69 -8.59 5.22 -28.26
N PRO A 70 -7.62 5.91 -28.89
CA PRO A 70 -6.66 5.41 -29.88
C PRO A 70 -5.35 4.87 -29.22
N GLN A 71 -5.20 4.93 -27.92
CA GLN A 71 -3.92 4.77 -27.22
C GLN A 71 -3.79 3.48 -26.41
N ALA A 72 -4.65 2.51 -26.60
CA ALA A 72 -4.59 1.21 -25.93
C ALA A 72 -4.39 1.32 -24.40
N LEU A 73 -5.15 2.20 -23.75
CA LEU A 73 -5.14 2.34 -22.31
C LEU A 73 -5.70 1.08 -21.63
N ILE A 74 -5.34 0.88 -20.38
CA ILE A 74 -5.73 -0.29 -19.61
C ILE A 74 -6.84 0.11 -18.64
N PRO A 75 -7.98 -0.62 -18.61
CA PRO A 75 -8.99 -0.40 -17.58
C PRO A 75 -8.40 -0.56 -16.18
N ALA A 76 -8.68 0.39 -15.31
CA ALA A 76 -8.16 0.46 -13.97
C ALA A 76 -9.22 0.85 -12.95
N VAL A 77 -8.96 0.53 -11.70
CA VAL A 77 -9.65 1.06 -10.53
C VAL A 77 -8.62 1.58 -9.55
N LYS A 78 -8.92 2.70 -8.93
CA LYS A 78 -8.01 3.38 -8.03
C LYS A 78 -8.72 3.80 -6.76
N VAL A 79 -8.06 3.61 -5.63
CA VAL A 79 -8.47 4.09 -4.31
C VAL A 79 -7.40 5.05 -3.82
N GLU A 80 -7.78 6.27 -3.53
CA GLU A 80 -6.92 7.32 -2.95
C GLU A 80 -7.59 7.92 -1.72
N ASP A 81 -6.86 8.77 -1.02
CA ASP A 81 -7.36 9.41 0.19
C ASP A 81 -8.69 10.16 -0.02
N ASN A 82 -8.89 10.76 -1.18
CA ASN A 82 -10.05 11.59 -1.50
C ASN A 82 -10.89 11.07 -2.67
N TRP A 83 -10.54 9.91 -3.23
CA TRP A 83 -11.22 9.44 -4.43
C TRP A 83 -11.18 7.92 -4.56
N VAL A 84 -12.30 7.35 -4.98
CA VAL A 84 -12.43 5.94 -5.34
C VAL A 84 -13.22 5.84 -6.65
N GLY A 85 -12.66 5.17 -7.65
CA GLY A 85 -13.35 5.06 -8.94
C GLY A 85 -12.59 4.28 -9.99
N THR A 86 -13.18 4.19 -11.16
CA THR A 86 -12.61 3.55 -12.35
C THR A 86 -12.03 4.59 -13.29
N LEU A 87 -10.95 4.23 -13.99
CA LEU A 87 -10.25 5.09 -14.93
C LEU A 87 -9.55 4.24 -16.00
N CYS A 88 -8.93 4.91 -16.96
CA CYS A 88 -8.02 4.27 -17.91
C CYS A 88 -6.58 4.62 -17.58
N TRP A 89 -5.70 3.63 -17.55
CA TRP A 89 -4.32 3.76 -17.12
C TRP A 89 -3.33 3.50 -18.25
N ASN A 90 -2.25 4.28 -18.34
CA ASN A 90 -1.26 4.18 -19.41
C ASN A 90 0.17 3.99 -18.92
N GLN A 91 0.39 3.88 -17.63
CA GLN A 91 1.72 3.73 -17.05
C GLN A 91 1.98 2.31 -16.56
N GLY A 92 3.25 1.91 -16.52
CA GLY A 92 3.67 0.68 -15.86
C GLY A 92 3.66 0.80 -14.34
N PHE A 93 3.93 -0.31 -13.67
CA PHE A 93 4.17 -0.35 -12.24
C PHE A 93 5.64 -0.17 -11.90
N THR A 94 5.92 0.33 -10.72
CA THR A 94 7.28 0.63 -10.27
C THR A 94 8.07 -0.61 -9.89
N GLN A 95 7.37 -1.71 -9.56
CA GLN A 95 7.98 -2.97 -9.13
C GLN A 95 7.35 -4.15 -9.87
N PRO A 96 8.14 -5.22 -10.09
CA PRO A 96 7.59 -6.47 -10.62
C PRO A 96 6.58 -7.07 -9.63
N PRO A 97 5.43 -7.56 -10.11
CA PRO A 97 4.39 -8.07 -9.24
C PRO A 97 4.72 -9.45 -8.67
N GLN A 98 4.36 -9.68 -7.43
CA GLN A 98 4.28 -11.01 -6.85
C GLN A 98 3.04 -11.72 -7.41
N LYS A 99 3.24 -12.84 -8.10
CA LYS A 99 2.15 -13.66 -8.62
C LYS A 99 1.42 -14.39 -7.51
N LEU A 100 0.11 -14.30 -7.51
CA LEU A 100 -0.78 -14.97 -6.57
C LEU A 100 -1.39 -16.20 -7.21
N SER A 101 -1.26 -17.34 -6.53
CA SER A 101 -1.99 -18.55 -6.89
C SER A 101 -3.48 -18.37 -6.64
N PRO A 102 -4.36 -19.03 -7.42
CA PRO A 102 -5.79 -19.01 -7.15
C PRO A 102 -6.11 -19.39 -5.69
N MET A 103 -7.09 -18.73 -5.10
CA MET A 103 -7.53 -18.89 -3.71
C MET A 103 -6.53 -18.42 -2.65
N SER A 104 -5.46 -17.74 -3.04
CA SER A 104 -4.51 -17.15 -2.09
C SER A 104 -4.90 -15.73 -1.69
N VAL A 105 -4.44 -15.37 -0.48
CA VAL A 105 -4.64 -14.04 0.11
C VAL A 105 -3.28 -13.46 0.47
N ARG A 106 -3.08 -12.18 0.22
CA ARG A 106 -1.91 -11.41 0.68
C ARG A 106 -2.35 -10.06 1.19
N SER A 107 -1.67 -9.61 2.23
CA SER A 107 -1.88 -8.27 2.79
C SER A 107 -0.57 -7.50 2.79
N GLY A 108 -0.65 -6.21 2.54
CA GLY A 108 0.48 -5.30 2.59
C GLY A 108 0.06 -3.88 2.22
N GLY A 109 0.76 -2.88 2.75
CA GLY A 109 0.53 -1.48 2.43
C GLY A 109 -0.84 -0.92 2.78
N GLY A 110 -1.60 -1.57 3.66
CA GLY A 110 -2.96 -1.14 4.01
C GLY A 110 -4.06 -1.73 3.12
N ALA A 111 -3.75 -2.79 2.36
CA ALA A 111 -4.76 -3.52 1.59
C ALA A 111 -4.59 -5.02 1.70
N THR A 112 -5.66 -5.76 1.49
CA THR A 112 -5.68 -7.21 1.41
C THR A 112 -6.19 -7.63 0.03
N VAL A 113 -5.42 -8.45 -0.65
CA VAL A 113 -5.69 -8.93 -2.01
C VAL A 113 -6.02 -10.41 -1.97
N PHE A 114 -7.17 -10.77 -2.52
CA PHE A 114 -7.61 -12.16 -2.73
C PHE A 114 -7.61 -12.48 -4.23
N ALA A 115 -6.94 -13.55 -4.61
CA ALA A 115 -6.91 -14.05 -5.97
C ALA A 115 -8.02 -15.09 -6.17
N ALA A 116 -9.04 -14.74 -6.93
CA ALA A 116 -10.15 -15.67 -7.23
C ALA A 116 -9.73 -16.75 -8.25
N PRO A 117 -10.42 -17.90 -8.28
CA PRO A 117 -10.11 -18.99 -9.21
C PRO A 117 -10.15 -18.58 -10.68
N GLY A 118 -11.05 -17.66 -11.05
CA GLY A 118 -11.19 -17.14 -12.42
C GLY A 118 -10.11 -16.15 -12.85
N GLY A 119 -9.18 -15.79 -11.95
CA GLY A 119 -8.11 -14.85 -12.20
C GLY A 119 -8.45 -13.39 -11.90
N ASP A 120 -9.62 -13.10 -11.35
CA ASP A 120 -9.95 -11.79 -10.82
C ASP A 120 -9.25 -11.57 -9.48
N LEU A 121 -8.90 -10.34 -9.19
CA LEU A 121 -8.42 -9.92 -7.87
C LEU A 121 -9.51 -9.11 -7.16
N PHE A 122 -9.77 -9.47 -5.91
CA PHE A 122 -10.59 -8.68 -5.00
C PHE A 122 -9.66 -7.99 -4.01
N VAL A 123 -9.78 -6.70 -3.88
CA VAL A 123 -8.93 -5.91 -2.99
C VAL A 123 -9.79 -5.18 -1.98
N LEU A 124 -9.54 -5.50 -0.72
CA LEU A 124 -10.06 -4.75 0.40
C LEU A 124 -8.98 -3.75 0.84
N ASP A 125 -9.21 -2.50 0.52
CA ASP A 125 -8.41 -1.40 1.04
C ASP A 125 -8.86 -1.11 2.47
N THR A 126 -8.01 -1.42 3.44
CA THR A 126 -8.38 -1.32 4.87
C THR A 126 -8.23 0.10 5.41
N ILE A 127 -7.52 0.98 4.70
CA ILE A 127 -7.35 2.38 5.09
C ILE A 127 -8.62 3.16 4.74
N LYS A 128 -9.16 2.92 3.55
CA LYS A 128 -10.39 3.58 3.08
C LYS A 128 -11.64 2.72 3.28
N MET A 129 -11.49 1.49 3.75
CA MET A 129 -12.58 0.50 3.83
C MET A 129 -13.29 0.26 2.50
N ALA A 130 -12.58 0.43 1.40
CA ALA A 130 -13.10 0.25 0.05
C ALA A 130 -12.89 -1.19 -0.43
N LEU A 131 -13.86 -1.73 -1.13
CA LEU A 131 -13.76 -3.04 -1.77
C LEU A 131 -13.88 -2.89 -3.27
N ILE A 132 -12.89 -3.39 -4.00
CA ILE A 132 -12.84 -3.35 -5.45
C ILE A 132 -12.67 -4.75 -6.04
N GLN A 133 -13.20 -4.94 -7.25
CA GLN A 133 -12.99 -6.13 -8.08
C GLN A 133 -12.30 -5.72 -9.36
N VAL A 134 -11.24 -6.46 -9.70
CA VAL A 134 -10.44 -6.23 -10.91
C VAL A 134 -10.22 -7.56 -11.61
N GLY A 135 -10.61 -7.65 -12.85
CA GLY A 135 -10.53 -8.88 -13.62
C GLY A 135 -11.18 -8.75 -14.97
N SER A 136 -12.23 -9.52 -15.22
CA SER A 136 -13.03 -9.38 -16.46
C SER A 136 -13.71 -8.03 -16.61
N ALA A 137 -13.87 -7.30 -15.51
CA ALA A 137 -14.24 -5.89 -15.46
C ALA A 137 -13.52 -5.22 -14.29
N THR A 138 -13.48 -3.88 -14.28
CA THR A 138 -13.03 -3.09 -13.13
C THR A 138 -14.24 -2.49 -12.45
N LYS A 139 -14.41 -2.74 -11.15
CA LYS A 139 -15.59 -2.31 -10.39
C LYS A 139 -15.23 -1.86 -8.98
N VAL A 140 -15.89 -0.81 -8.54
CA VAL A 140 -15.98 -0.46 -7.13
C VAL A 140 -17.20 -1.18 -6.55
N LEU A 141 -16.98 -2.15 -5.67
CA LEU A 141 -18.05 -2.90 -5.01
C LEU A 141 -18.56 -2.16 -3.78
N PHE A 142 -17.64 -1.52 -3.06
CA PHE A 142 -17.94 -0.67 -1.91
C PHE A 142 -16.93 0.49 -1.89
N PRO A 143 -17.39 1.75 -1.92
CA PRO A 143 -16.48 2.90 -2.08
C PRO A 143 -15.76 3.32 -0.78
N GLY A 144 -16.11 2.72 0.35
CA GLY A 144 -15.55 3.09 1.64
C GLY A 144 -16.24 4.30 2.29
N PHE A 145 -15.57 4.82 3.31
CA PHE A 145 -16.02 5.98 4.10
C PHE A 145 -15.03 7.14 4.01
#